data_49390112b41e3728a48f3960e46e9973
#
_entry.id   49390112b41e3728a48f3960e46e9973
#
_cell.length_a   1.000
_cell.length_b   1.000
_cell.length_c   1.000
_cell.angle_alpha   90.00
_cell.angle_beta   90.00
_cell.angle_gamma   90.00
#
_symmetry.space_group_name_H-M   'P 1'
#
loop_
_entity.id
_entity.type
_entity.pdbx_description
1 polymer ?
#
loop_
_entity_poly.entity_id
_entity_poly.type
_entity_poly.pdbx_seq_one_letter_code
_entity_poly.pdbx_strand_id
1 'polypeptide(L)'
;MGTHKMKLKNMFILLFILGIADSFITYVFPVDFTFQSMSFVPHIAFMALLLVTYDRKWLDRVLIGGLYGLIYDFFFQSTFPLSFLLFPFFAWLCGFVYEKKEDIFWLSGTFLVSAILLDVLPYIFFRLCGGIQIHAWSWFGHLELATILFQCVTLFALYLGFDLVRSWQKRKSHQTIIHKKM
;
A
#
# COMPACT_ATOMS: atom_id res chain seq x y z
N MET A 1 8.54 -21.53 -1.15
CA MET A 1 7.24 -21.28 -0.48
C MET A 1 6.21 -21.00 -1.57
N GLY A 2 5.38 -22.00 -1.97
CA GLY A 2 4.45 -21.83 -3.10
C GLY A 2 3.32 -20.88 -2.73
N THR A 3 3.38 -19.66 -3.19
CA THR A 3 2.32 -18.68 -3.02
C THR A 3 1.15 -19.05 -3.94
N HIS A 4 0.03 -19.37 -3.35
CA HIS A 4 -1.22 -19.49 -4.10
C HIS A 4 -1.56 -18.08 -4.60
N LYS A 5 -1.10 -17.72 -5.81
CA LYS A 5 -1.29 -16.39 -6.39
C LYS A 5 -2.77 -16.09 -6.47
N MET A 6 -3.20 -15.05 -5.77
CA MET A 6 -4.58 -14.57 -5.82
C MET A 6 -4.97 -14.24 -7.26
N LYS A 7 -6.19 -14.62 -7.68
CA LYS A 7 -6.70 -14.30 -9.01
C LYS A 7 -6.73 -12.78 -9.18
N LEU A 8 -6.36 -12.30 -10.36
CA LEU A 8 -6.27 -10.86 -10.67
C LEU A 8 -7.56 -10.11 -10.31
N LYS A 9 -8.72 -10.67 -10.68
CA LYS A 9 -10.05 -10.11 -10.35
C LYS A 9 -10.22 -9.86 -8.84
N ASN A 10 -9.92 -10.87 -8.02
CA ASN A 10 -10.10 -10.77 -6.56
C ASN A 10 -9.13 -9.76 -5.93
N MET A 11 -7.95 -9.64 -6.50
CA MET A 11 -6.95 -8.66 -6.08
C MET A 11 -7.45 -7.23 -6.33
N PHE A 12 -7.94 -6.92 -7.53
CA PHE A 12 -8.48 -5.59 -7.83
C PHE A 12 -9.72 -5.26 -6.99
N ILE A 13 -10.60 -6.24 -6.74
CA ILE A 13 -11.75 -6.05 -5.83
C ILE A 13 -11.26 -5.71 -4.42
N LEU A 14 -10.27 -6.45 -3.89
CA LEU A 14 -9.70 -6.17 -2.57
C LEU A 14 -9.10 -4.76 -2.52
N LEU A 15 -8.26 -4.41 -3.49
CA LEU A 15 -7.62 -3.10 -3.55
C LEU A 15 -8.64 -1.97 -3.67
N PHE A 16 -9.71 -2.16 -4.43
CA PHE A 16 -10.78 -1.18 -4.55
C PHE A 16 -11.53 -0.97 -3.22
N ILE A 17 -11.86 -2.06 -2.52
CA ILE A 17 -12.48 -1.98 -1.18
C ILE A 17 -11.56 -1.24 -0.20
N LEU A 18 -10.25 -1.52 -0.23
CA LEU A 18 -9.29 -0.84 0.64
C LEU A 18 -9.10 0.64 0.25
N GLY A 19 -9.20 0.99 -1.03
CA GLY A 19 -9.22 2.38 -1.48
C GLY A 19 -10.45 3.15 -0.96
N ILE A 20 -11.62 2.50 -0.93
CA ILE A 20 -12.82 3.06 -0.27
C ILE A 20 -12.55 3.26 1.23
N ALA A 21 -11.91 2.30 1.89
CA ALA A 21 -11.57 2.43 3.31
C ALA A 21 -10.61 3.59 3.57
N ASP A 22 -9.57 3.79 2.73
CA ASP A 22 -8.68 4.95 2.79
C ASP A 22 -9.46 6.25 2.67
N SER A 23 -10.34 6.37 1.68
CA SER A 23 -11.16 7.56 1.47
C SER A 23 -12.11 7.83 2.63
N PHE A 24 -12.71 6.77 3.19
CA PHE A 24 -13.59 6.90 4.36
C PHE A 24 -12.83 7.38 5.59
N ILE A 25 -11.64 6.83 5.85
CA ILE A 25 -10.80 7.27 6.99
C ILE A 25 -10.39 8.73 6.81
N THR A 26 -9.96 9.12 5.61
CA THR A 26 -9.61 10.53 5.31
C THR A 26 -10.81 11.47 5.44
N TYR A 27 -12.01 11.00 5.12
CA TYR A 27 -13.25 11.78 5.34
C TYR A 27 -13.58 11.98 6.82
N VAL A 28 -13.40 10.94 7.65
CA VAL A 28 -13.66 11.00 9.10
C VAL A 28 -12.57 11.79 9.83
N PHE A 29 -11.31 11.64 9.38
CA PHE A 29 -10.14 12.31 9.94
C PHE A 29 -9.46 13.15 8.86
N PRO A 30 -10.02 14.33 8.53
CA PRO A 30 -9.48 15.14 7.45
C PRO A 30 -8.08 15.64 7.79
N VAL A 31 -7.22 15.68 6.77
CA VAL A 31 -5.86 16.20 6.89
C VAL A 31 -5.92 17.70 7.19
N ASP A 32 -5.26 18.11 8.26
CA ASP A 32 -5.13 19.53 8.62
C ASP A 32 -3.98 20.17 7.83
N PHE A 33 -4.31 20.84 6.75
CA PHE A 33 -3.34 21.58 5.94
C PHE A 33 -2.88 22.90 6.58
N THR A 34 -3.45 23.27 7.73
CA THR A 34 -2.95 24.43 8.52
C THR A 34 -1.82 24.03 9.46
N PHE A 35 -1.59 22.72 9.65
CA PHE A 35 -0.56 22.14 10.52
C PHE A 35 -0.64 22.62 11.98
N GLN A 36 -1.85 22.91 12.47
CA GLN A 36 -2.10 23.26 13.86
C GLN A 36 -2.43 22.03 14.71
N SER A 37 -2.98 20.99 14.10
CA SER A 37 -3.29 19.71 14.74
C SER A 37 -2.52 18.56 14.09
N MET A 38 -2.35 17.48 14.85
CA MET A 38 -1.80 16.23 14.28
C MET A 38 -2.85 15.59 13.36
N SER A 39 -2.44 15.26 12.17
CA SER A 39 -3.24 14.52 11.19
C SER A 39 -2.41 13.39 10.56
N PHE A 40 -3.05 12.48 9.85
CA PHE A 40 -2.36 11.38 9.18
C PHE A 40 -3.03 11.06 7.83
N VAL A 41 -2.27 10.48 6.93
CA VAL A 41 -2.75 10.01 5.63
C VAL A 41 -2.78 8.49 5.65
N PRO A 42 -3.95 7.84 5.46
CA PRO A 42 -4.01 6.40 5.37
C PRO A 42 -3.48 5.95 3.99
N HIS A 43 -2.64 4.90 3.98
CA HIS A 43 -2.11 4.29 2.75
C HIS A 43 -2.38 2.78 2.76
N ILE A 44 -3.55 2.36 3.27
CA ILE A 44 -3.92 0.94 3.42
C ILE A 44 -3.94 0.24 2.08
N ALA A 45 -4.55 0.86 1.08
CA ALA A 45 -4.65 0.29 -0.26
C ALA A 45 -3.29 0.21 -0.96
N PHE A 46 -2.43 1.21 -0.78
CA PHE A 46 -1.06 1.20 -1.30
C PHE A 46 -0.23 0.09 -0.63
N MET A 47 -0.25 -0.03 0.69
CA MET A 47 0.43 -1.09 1.43
C MET A 47 -0.05 -2.48 1.00
N ALA A 48 -1.37 -2.65 0.82
CA ALA A 48 -1.95 -3.88 0.32
C ALA A 48 -1.52 -4.18 -1.13
N LEU A 49 -1.42 -3.17 -1.99
CA LEU A 49 -0.89 -3.32 -3.35
C LEU A 49 0.51 -3.91 -3.32
N LEU A 50 1.41 -3.35 -2.52
CA LEU A 50 2.77 -3.86 -2.37
C LEU A 50 2.77 -5.31 -1.88
N LEU A 51 1.93 -5.62 -0.88
CA LEU A 51 1.81 -6.96 -0.29
C LEU A 51 1.26 -8.02 -1.24
N VAL A 52 0.38 -7.67 -2.20
CA VAL A 52 -0.18 -8.63 -3.17
C VAL A 52 0.64 -8.74 -4.44
N THR A 53 1.63 -7.85 -4.64
CA THR A 53 2.42 -7.80 -5.87
C THR A 53 3.89 -8.21 -5.71
N TYR A 54 4.48 -8.13 -4.51
CA TYR A 54 5.91 -8.32 -4.29
C TYR A 54 6.50 -9.64 -4.84
N ASP A 55 5.73 -10.73 -4.85
CA ASP A 55 6.14 -12.08 -5.31
C ASP A 55 5.79 -12.37 -6.78
N ARG A 56 5.23 -11.38 -7.50
CA ARG A 56 4.88 -11.50 -8.92
C ARG A 56 6.08 -11.20 -9.81
N LYS A 57 5.96 -11.53 -11.11
CA LYS A 57 6.99 -11.15 -12.10
C LYS A 57 7.08 -9.62 -12.20
N TRP A 58 8.26 -9.09 -12.51
CA TRP A 58 8.51 -7.66 -12.55
C TRP A 58 7.52 -6.89 -13.43
N LEU A 59 7.19 -7.44 -14.61
CA LEU A 59 6.21 -6.81 -15.53
C LEU A 59 4.81 -6.77 -14.94
N ASP A 60 4.37 -7.86 -14.29
CA ASP A 60 3.06 -7.92 -13.64
C ASP A 60 2.95 -6.89 -12.51
N ARG A 61 4.03 -6.68 -11.73
CA ARG A 61 4.08 -5.67 -10.66
C ARG A 61 3.86 -4.27 -11.21
N VAL A 62 4.62 -3.91 -12.26
CA VAL A 62 4.54 -2.60 -12.91
C VAL A 62 3.17 -2.37 -13.52
N LEU A 63 2.64 -3.35 -14.25
CA LEU A 63 1.31 -3.23 -14.88
C LEU A 63 0.19 -3.11 -13.84
N ILE A 64 0.22 -3.95 -12.80
CA ILE A 64 -0.79 -3.92 -11.74
C ILE A 64 -0.69 -2.60 -10.96
N GLY A 65 0.54 -2.18 -10.61
CA GLY A 65 0.79 -0.91 -9.95
C GLY A 65 0.29 0.28 -10.76
N GLY A 66 0.59 0.32 -12.07
CA GLY A 66 0.14 1.38 -12.97
C GLY A 66 -1.38 1.41 -13.13
N LEU A 67 -2.01 0.25 -13.40
CA LEU A 67 -3.47 0.17 -13.52
C LEU A 67 -4.17 0.58 -12.22
N TYR A 68 -3.68 0.10 -11.08
CA TYR A 68 -4.28 0.47 -9.80
C TYR A 68 -3.99 1.93 -9.44
N GLY A 69 -2.79 2.45 -9.72
CA GLY A 69 -2.46 3.86 -9.54
C GLY A 69 -3.36 4.78 -10.36
N LEU A 70 -3.67 4.39 -11.61
CA LEU A 70 -4.63 5.10 -12.46
C LEU A 70 -6.04 5.13 -11.82
N ILE A 71 -6.52 3.97 -11.34
CA ILE A 71 -7.81 3.88 -10.64
C ILE A 71 -7.78 4.77 -9.38
N TYR A 72 -6.69 4.73 -8.63
CA TYR A 72 -6.54 5.48 -7.38
C TYR A 72 -6.55 6.99 -7.61
N ASP A 73 -5.84 7.48 -8.62
CA ASP A 73 -5.83 8.89 -9.00
C ASP A 73 -7.20 9.40 -9.44
N PHE A 74 -7.97 8.61 -10.21
CA PHE A 74 -9.27 9.05 -10.70
C PHE A 74 -10.40 8.94 -9.68
N PHE A 75 -10.40 7.89 -8.84
CA PHE A 75 -11.54 7.58 -7.98
C PHE A 75 -11.36 8.04 -6.53
N PHE A 76 -10.11 8.13 -6.05
CA PHE A 76 -9.88 8.34 -4.62
C PHE A 76 -9.17 9.64 -4.28
N GLN A 77 -8.23 10.11 -5.07
CA GLN A 77 -7.42 11.28 -4.71
C GLN A 77 -7.47 12.44 -5.69
N SER A 78 -7.94 12.25 -6.91
CA SER A 78 -7.93 13.28 -7.97
C SER A 78 -6.55 13.91 -8.21
N THR A 79 -5.47 13.14 -8.02
CA THR A 79 -4.06 13.59 -8.07
C THR A 79 -3.32 13.15 -9.33
N PHE A 80 -4.05 12.83 -10.40
CA PHE A 80 -3.45 12.38 -11.65
C PHE A 80 -2.32 13.33 -12.12
N PRO A 81 -1.13 12.81 -12.49
CA PRO A 81 -0.74 11.40 -12.69
C PRO A 81 0.13 10.82 -11.55
N LEU A 82 -0.02 11.27 -10.32
CA LEU A 82 0.92 10.98 -9.22
C LEU A 82 0.97 9.50 -8.86
N SER A 83 -0.17 8.90 -8.49
CA SER A 83 -0.22 7.48 -8.09
C SER A 83 0.04 6.58 -9.28
N PHE A 84 -0.37 6.98 -10.49
CA PHE A 84 -0.06 6.27 -11.73
C PHE A 84 1.45 6.10 -11.96
N LEU A 85 2.27 7.07 -11.55
CA LEU A 85 3.73 7.03 -11.67
C LEU A 85 4.40 6.33 -10.48
N LEU A 86 3.96 6.63 -9.26
CA LEU A 86 4.64 6.16 -8.05
C LEU A 86 4.31 4.71 -7.70
N PHE A 87 3.07 4.25 -7.87
CA PHE A 87 2.66 2.89 -7.52
C PHE A 87 3.41 1.80 -8.29
N PRO A 88 3.56 1.88 -9.64
CA PRO A 88 4.35 0.89 -10.36
C PRO A 88 5.83 0.92 -9.99
N PHE A 89 6.39 2.11 -9.72
CA PHE A 89 7.76 2.24 -9.26
C PHE A 89 7.99 1.52 -7.93
N PHE A 90 7.15 1.78 -6.92
CA PHE A 90 7.29 1.13 -5.62
C PHE A 90 6.95 -0.37 -5.65
N ALA A 91 5.97 -0.79 -6.44
CA ALA A 91 5.67 -2.20 -6.64
C ALA A 91 6.86 -2.96 -7.26
N TRP A 92 7.54 -2.35 -8.23
CA TRP A 92 8.78 -2.88 -8.79
C TRP A 92 9.90 -2.93 -7.74
N LEU A 93 10.12 -1.84 -7.01
CA LEU A 93 11.18 -1.72 -6.00
C LEU A 93 11.03 -2.78 -4.89
N CYS A 94 9.82 -2.95 -4.36
CA CYS A 94 9.54 -3.94 -3.31
C CYS A 94 9.82 -5.36 -3.80
N GLY A 95 9.40 -5.69 -5.00
CA GLY A 95 9.68 -7.00 -5.56
C GLY A 95 11.15 -7.22 -5.87
N PHE A 96 11.89 -6.20 -6.31
CA PHE A 96 13.32 -6.27 -6.53
C PHE A 96 14.10 -6.53 -5.22
N VAL A 97 13.71 -5.88 -4.12
CA VAL A 97 14.31 -6.12 -2.80
C VAL A 97 14.00 -7.54 -2.32
N TYR A 98 12.76 -8.01 -2.49
CA TYR A 98 12.36 -9.35 -2.11
C TYR A 98 13.12 -10.44 -2.89
N GLU A 99 13.32 -10.28 -4.19
CA GLU A 99 14.09 -11.21 -5.02
C GLU A 99 15.56 -11.35 -4.57
N LYS A 100 16.13 -10.30 -3.96
CA LYS A 100 17.52 -10.30 -3.48
C LYS A 100 17.69 -10.85 -2.06
N LYS A 101 16.72 -10.62 -1.19
CA LYS A 101 16.88 -10.87 0.25
C LYS A 101 16.02 -12.02 0.76
N GLU A 102 14.87 -12.30 0.13
CA GLU A 102 13.87 -13.33 0.51
C GLU A 102 13.43 -13.29 1.99
N ASP A 103 13.69 -12.17 2.68
CA ASP A 103 13.44 -11.99 4.11
C ASP A 103 12.26 -11.03 4.32
N ILE A 104 11.34 -11.42 5.21
CA ILE A 104 10.15 -10.66 5.57
C ILE A 104 10.50 -9.34 6.25
N PHE A 105 11.60 -9.29 7.00
CA PHE A 105 12.04 -8.09 7.69
C PHE A 105 12.43 -6.98 6.70
N TRP A 106 13.26 -7.32 5.70
CA TRP A 106 13.65 -6.39 4.64
C TRP A 106 12.47 -5.97 3.79
N LEU A 107 11.54 -6.88 3.51
CA LEU A 107 10.32 -6.58 2.78
C LEU A 107 9.44 -5.59 3.54
N SER A 108 9.22 -5.81 4.85
CA SER A 108 8.43 -4.92 5.70
C SER A 108 9.06 -3.52 5.79
N GLY A 109 10.39 -3.46 5.96
CA GLY A 109 11.13 -2.20 5.93
C GLY A 109 10.97 -1.46 4.60
N THR A 110 11.02 -2.19 3.48
CA THR A 110 10.82 -1.60 2.14
C THR A 110 9.39 -1.06 1.97
N PHE A 111 8.37 -1.74 2.52
CA PHE A 111 7.00 -1.24 2.47
C PHE A 111 6.84 0.08 3.24
N LEU A 112 7.37 0.15 4.47
CA LEU A 112 7.33 1.37 5.27
C LEU A 112 8.09 2.52 4.60
N VAL A 113 9.30 2.26 4.11
CA VAL A 113 10.09 3.27 3.38
C VAL A 113 9.36 3.74 2.11
N SER A 114 8.73 2.82 1.37
CA SER A 114 7.95 3.18 0.18
C SER A 114 6.75 4.06 0.52
N ALA A 115 6.09 3.79 1.64
CA ALA A 115 4.94 4.58 2.10
C ALA A 115 5.38 5.99 2.55
N ILE A 116 6.49 6.12 3.28
CA ILE A 116 7.10 7.41 3.64
C ILE A 116 7.48 8.19 2.37
N LEU A 117 8.13 7.54 1.41
CA LEU A 117 8.53 8.19 0.16
C LEU A 117 7.33 8.61 -0.69
N LEU A 118 6.19 7.92 -0.57
CA LEU A 118 4.95 8.30 -1.25
C LEU A 118 4.47 9.69 -0.83
N ASP A 119 4.71 10.10 0.41
CA ASP A 119 4.36 11.43 0.94
C ASP A 119 5.50 12.45 0.75
N VAL A 120 6.73 12.00 0.99
CA VAL A 120 7.93 12.87 0.89
C VAL A 120 8.18 13.37 -0.53
N LEU A 121 8.04 12.49 -1.54
CA LEU A 121 8.32 12.87 -2.93
C LEU A 121 7.39 13.98 -3.44
N PRO A 122 6.05 13.92 -3.28
CA PRO A 122 5.18 15.03 -3.62
C PRO A 122 5.47 16.29 -2.81
N TYR A 123 5.74 16.18 -1.51
CA TYR A 123 6.09 17.32 -0.67
C TYR A 123 7.32 18.05 -1.23
N ILE A 124 8.41 17.32 -1.54
CA ILE A 124 9.62 17.90 -2.12
C ILE A 124 9.33 18.54 -3.47
N PHE A 125 8.59 17.84 -4.35
CA PHE A 125 8.24 18.34 -5.66
C PHE A 125 7.46 19.66 -5.59
N PHE A 126 6.38 19.71 -4.81
CA PHE A 126 5.56 20.92 -4.68
C PHE A 126 6.31 22.05 -3.98
N ARG A 127 7.20 21.75 -3.05
CA ARG A 127 8.05 22.75 -2.42
C ARG A 127 9.04 23.37 -3.39
N LEU A 128 9.68 22.57 -4.25
CA LEU A 128 10.59 23.07 -5.29
C LEU A 128 9.87 23.92 -6.34
N CYS A 129 8.61 23.57 -6.65
CA CYS A 129 7.77 24.35 -7.56
C CYS A 129 7.18 25.62 -6.90
N GLY A 130 7.46 25.88 -5.63
CA GLY A 130 6.92 27.05 -4.90
C GLY A 130 5.46 26.92 -4.48
N GLY A 131 4.84 25.74 -4.65
CA GLY A 131 3.44 25.48 -4.30
C GLY A 131 3.20 25.29 -2.79
N ILE A 132 4.24 24.93 -2.03
CA ILE A 132 4.16 24.72 -0.58
C ILE A 132 5.26 25.55 0.10
N GLN A 133 4.86 26.40 1.06
CA GLN A 133 5.79 27.24 1.84
C GLN A 133 6.04 26.72 3.26
N ILE A 134 5.43 25.58 3.63
CA ILE A 134 5.49 25.02 4.96
C ILE A 134 6.89 24.49 5.27
N HIS A 135 7.35 24.75 6.50
CA HIS A 135 8.67 24.29 6.94
C HIS A 135 8.66 22.74 7.09
N ALA A 136 9.76 22.09 6.65
CA ALA A 136 9.86 20.62 6.66
C ALA A 136 9.63 19.98 8.04
N TRP A 137 10.10 20.63 9.12
CA TRP A 137 9.87 20.15 10.48
C TRP A 137 8.41 20.22 10.92
N SER A 138 7.68 21.25 10.50
CA SER A 138 6.26 21.37 10.80
C SER A 138 5.48 20.30 10.05
N TRP A 139 5.75 20.10 8.74
CA TRP A 139 5.15 19.04 7.94
C TRP A 139 5.41 17.65 8.54
N PHE A 140 6.67 17.35 8.87
CA PHE A 140 7.05 16.06 9.44
C PHE A 140 6.39 15.80 10.80
N GLY A 141 6.42 16.76 11.70
CA GLY A 141 5.89 16.59 13.06
C GLY A 141 4.38 16.48 13.15
N HIS A 142 3.63 17.19 12.28
CA HIS A 142 2.18 17.22 12.34
C HIS A 142 1.49 16.20 11.43
N LEU A 143 2.15 15.76 10.36
CA LEU A 143 1.57 14.84 9.39
C LEU A 143 2.31 13.50 9.34
N GLU A 144 3.60 13.53 9.02
CA GLU A 144 4.36 12.33 8.68
C GLU A 144 4.55 11.40 9.87
N LEU A 145 4.82 11.93 11.06
CA LEU A 145 5.01 11.12 12.26
C LEU A 145 3.76 10.27 12.60
N ALA A 146 2.58 10.88 12.56
CA ALA A 146 1.32 10.18 12.80
C ALA A 146 1.02 9.18 11.68
N THR A 147 1.32 9.54 10.43
CA THR A 147 1.20 8.68 9.26
C THR A 147 2.07 7.43 9.39
N ILE A 148 3.34 7.56 9.78
CA ILE A 148 4.25 6.42 10.00
C ILE A 148 3.71 5.48 11.08
N LEU A 149 3.24 6.01 12.21
CA LEU A 149 2.65 5.18 13.26
C LEU A 149 1.41 4.41 12.77
N PHE A 150 0.54 5.09 12.04
CA PHE A 150 -0.62 4.44 11.43
C PHE A 150 -0.22 3.36 10.41
N GLN A 151 0.79 3.60 9.60
CA GLN A 151 1.32 2.64 8.62
C GLN A 151 1.90 1.40 9.29
N CYS A 152 2.61 1.53 10.41
CA CYS A 152 3.10 0.38 11.18
C CYS A 152 1.95 -0.51 11.66
N VAL A 153 0.88 0.09 12.20
CA VAL A 153 -0.32 -0.65 12.63
C VAL A 153 -1.01 -1.31 11.44
N THR A 154 -1.15 -0.58 10.34
CA THR A 154 -1.75 -1.06 9.09
C THR A 154 -0.98 -2.26 8.52
N LEU A 155 0.34 -2.18 8.46
CA LEU A 155 1.18 -3.26 7.97
C LEU A 155 1.01 -4.52 8.80
N PHE A 156 1.01 -4.37 10.13
CA PHE A 156 0.77 -5.49 11.05
C PHE A 156 -0.62 -6.11 10.83
N ALA A 157 -1.67 -5.28 10.74
CA ALA A 157 -3.03 -5.74 10.48
C ALA A 157 -3.17 -6.46 9.14
N LEU A 158 -2.54 -5.95 8.08
CA LEU A 158 -2.52 -6.59 6.77
C LEU A 158 -1.82 -7.95 6.81
N TYR A 159 -0.68 -8.09 7.48
CA TYR A 159 -0.01 -9.38 7.63
C TYR A 159 -0.88 -10.40 8.36
N LEU A 160 -1.51 -10.01 9.47
CA LEU A 160 -2.44 -10.87 10.19
C LEU A 160 -3.63 -11.29 9.32
N GLY A 161 -4.23 -10.34 8.60
CA GLY A 161 -5.35 -10.61 7.69
C GLY A 161 -4.97 -11.59 6.58
N PHE A 162 -3.82 -11.40 5.95
CA PHE A 162 -3.34 -12.31 4.89
C PHE A 162 -3.00 -13.70 5.43
N ASP A 163 -2.44 -13.80 6.63
CA ASP A 163 -2.12 -15.10 7.24
C ASP A 163 -3.40 -15.86 7.62
N LEU A 164 -4.40 -15.18 8.16
CA LEU A 164 -5.72 -15.75 8.44
C LEU A 164 -6.40 -16.28 7.16
N VAL A 165 -6.39 -15.50 6.08
CA VAL A 165 -6.96 -15.93 4.78
C VAL A 165 -6.20 -17.14 4.24
N ARG A 166 -4.87 -17.16 4.31
CA ARG A 166 -4.04 -18.32 3.91
C ARG A 166 -4.38 -19.57 4.72
N SER A 167 -4.48 -19.45 6.03
CA SER A 167 -4.77 -20.57 6.92
C SER A 167 -6.17 -21.16 6.64
N TRP A 168 -7.15 -20.31 6.37
CA TRP A 168 -8.50 -20.71 6.02
C TRP A 168 -8.57 -21.43 4.66
N GLN A 169 -7.85 -20.95 3.66
CA GLN A 169 -7.77 -21.60 2.35
C GLN A 169 -7.10 -22.98 2.43
N LYS A 170 -6.05 -23.13 3.24
CA LYS A 170 -5.41 -24.44 3.48
C LYS A 170 -6.37 -25.44 4.10
N ARG A 171 -7.17 -25.03 5.10
CA ARG A 171 -8.19 -25.90 5.74
C ARG A 171 -9.24 -26.36 4.73
N LYS A 172 -9.75 -25.48 3.87
CA LYS A 172 -10.73 -25.86 2.82
C LYS A 172 -10.15 -26.86 1.81
N SER A 173 -8.92 -26.68 1.37
CA SER A 173 -8.28 -27.61 0.41
C SER A 173 -8.09 -29.02 1.01
N HIS A 174 -7.75 -29.13 2.30
CA HIS A 174 -7.66 -30.42 2.99
C HIS A 174 -9.02 -31.14 3.09
N GLN A 175 -10.09 -30.43 3.40
CA GLN A 175 -11.44 -31.02 3.46
C GLN A 175 -11.92 -31.54 2.10
N THR A 176 -11.63 -30.81 1.03
CA THR A 176 -12.01 -31.22 -0.35
C THR A 176 -11.28 -32.49 -0.80
N ILE A 177 -10.02 -32.69 -0.37
CA ILE A 177 -9.24 -33.91 -0.69
C ILE A 177 -9.79 -35.12 0.06
N ILE A 178 -10.22 -34.96 1.31
CA ILE A 178 -10.79 -36.06 2.12
C ILE A 178 -12.13 -36.52 1.52
N HIS A 179 -13.03 -35.57 1.14
CA HIS A 179 -14.30 -35.90 0.50
C HIS A 179 -14.18 -36.54 -0.89
N LYS A 180 -13.05 -36.38 -1.57
CA LYS A 180 -12.83 -36.97 -2.89
C LYS A 180 -12.22 -38.38 -2.84
N LYS A 181 -11.77 -38.82 -1.65
CA LYS A 181 -11.19 -40.16 -1.39
C LYS A 181 -12.17 -41.12 -0.73
N MET A 182 -13.36 -40.65 -0.31
CA MET A 182 -14.49 -41.47 0.08
C MET A 182 -15.44 -41.67 -1.11
#